data_7d38c6b183ad160d96d78cdd8134c0b4
#
_entry.id   7d38c6b183ad160d96d78cdd8134c0b4
#
_cell.length_a   1.000
_cell.length_b   1.000
_cell.length_c   1.000
_cell.angle_alpha   90.00
_cell.angle_beta   90.00
_cell.angle_gamma   90.00
#
_symmetry.space_group_name_H-M   'P 1'
#
loop_
_entity.id
_entity.type
_entity.pdbx_description
1 polymer ?
#
loop_
_entity_poly.entity_id
_entity_poly.type
_entity_poly.pdbx_seq_one_letter_code
_entity_poly.pdbx_strand_id
1 'polypeptide(L)'
;MNYQFEICANSVESCLAAQAGGAHRVELCAGIPEGGTTPSLGEILTARRMLQIKLHVIIRPRGGDFLYSPLELEIMEEDIKLARKAGVDGIVIGCLTPEGEIDLPAMKRLRTAAGDCS
;
A
#
# COMPACT_ATOMS: atom_id res chain seq x y z
N MET A 1 -11.00 -19.38 15.86
CA MET A 1 -10.05 -19.40 14.74
C MET A 1 -9.62 -17.97 14.44
N ASN A 2 -8.32 -17.74 14.44
CA ASN A 2 -7.78 -16.40 14.22
C ASN A 2 -7.33 -16.23 12.78
N TYR A 3 -8.17 -15.66 11.97
CA TYR A 3 -7.83 -15.32 10.60
C TYR A 3 -8.31 -13.90 10.29
N GLN A 4 -7.72 -13.30 9.27
CA GLN A 4 -8.15 -12.03 8.73
C GLN A 4 -8.48 -12.20 7.26
N PHE A 5 -9.62 -11.66 6.86
CA PHE A 5 -9.95 -11.52 5.45
C PHE A 5 -9.48 -10.14 4.97
N GLU A 6 -8.57 -10.15 4.03
CA GLU A 6 -8.15 -8.94 3.34
C GLU A 6 -8.66 -8.99 1.91
N ILE A 7 -9.28 -7.92 1.48
CA ILE A 7 -9.78 -7.78 0.11
C ILE A 7 -8.95 -6.69 -0.58
N CYS A 8 -8.37 -7.04 -1.73
CA CYS A 8 -7.72 -6.07 -2.60
C CYS A 8 -8.81 -5.29 -3.33
N ALA A 9 -8.80 -3.98 -3.20
CA ALA A 9 -9.84 -3.11 -3.73
C ALA A 9 -9.22 -1.99 -4.55
N ASN A 10 -9.85 -1.64 -5.65
CA ASN A 10 -9.35 -0.67 -6.62
C ASN A 10 -10.05 0.68 -6.58
N SER A 11 -10.88 0.90 -5.58
CA SER A 11 -11.62 2.17 -5.41
C SER A 11 -12.13 2.27 -3.99
N VAL A 12 -12.54 3.47 -3.60
CA VAL A 12 -13.17 3.68 -2.28
C VAL A 12 -14.49 2.91 -2.21
N GLU A 13 -15.27 2.90 -3.29
CA GLU A 13 -16.53 2.15 -3.37
C GLU A 13 -16.28 0.65 -3.16
N SER A 14 -15.23 0.09 -3.78
CA SER A 14 -14.87 -1.32 -3.58
C SER A 14 -14.47 -1.60 -2.14
N CYS A 15 -13.75 -0.67 -1.50
CA CYS A 15 -13.40 -0.79 -0.09
C CYS A 15 -14.66 -0.84 0.79
N LEU A 16 -15.62 0.02 0.51
CA LEU A 16 -16.88 0.05 1.26
C LEU A 16 -17.69 -1.23 1.05
N ALA A 17 -17.70 -1.75 -0.17
CA ALA A 17 -18.35 -3.03 -0.47
C ALA A 17 -17.69 -4.18 0.30
N ALA A 18 -16.36 -4.20 0.35
CA ALA A 18 -15.61 -5.19 1.12
C ALA A 18 -15.93 -5.11 2.62
N GLN A 19 -15.99 -3.90 3.15
CA GLN A 19 -16.36 -3.68 4.55
C GLN A 19 -17.77 -4.21 4.83
N ALA A 20 -18.72 -3.87 3.98
CA ALA A 20 -20.11 -4.32 4.12
C ALA A 20 -20.20 -5.84 4.02
N GLY A 21 -19.34 -6.48 3.25
CA GLY A 21 -19.28 -7.92 3.10
C GLY A 21 -18.56 -8.67 4.23
N GLY A 22 -18.01 -7.94 5.21
CA GLY A 22 -17.39 -8.57 6.39
C GLY A 22 -15.88 -8.67 6.34
N ALA A 23 -15.20 -7.97 5.43
CA ALA A 23 -13.74 -7.94 5.42
C ALA A 23 -13.20 -7.31 6.71
N HIS A 24 -12.08 -7.84 7.17
CA HIS A 24 -11.38 -7.28 8.34
C HIS A 24 -10.42 -6.17 7.94
N ARG A 25 -9.95 -6.21 6.70
CA ARG A 25 -8.97 -5.29 6.17
C ARG A 25 -9.15 -5.17 4.65
N VAL A 26 -8.83 -4.02 4.12
CA VAL A 26 -8.71 -3.82 2.67
C VAL A 26 -7.29 -3.42 2.32
N GLU A 27 -6.86 -3.82 1.14
CA GLU A 27 -5.65 -3.29 0.51
C GLU A 27 -6.12 -2.41 -0.64
N LEU A 28 -5.92 -1.10 -0.51
CA LEU A 28 -6.31 -0.15 -1.55
C LEU A 28 -5.20 -0.05 -2.60
N CYS A 29 -5.56 -0.28 -3.85
CA CYS A 29 -4.66 -0.24 -4.99
C CYS A 29 -5.26 0.62 -6.09
N ALA A 30 -4.40 1.24 -6.89
CA ALA A 30 -4.79 1.80 -8.20
C ALA A 30 -4.15 0.95 -9.28
N GLY A 31 -4.41 1.26 -10.55
CA GLY A 31 -3.70 0.64 -11.66
C GLY A 31 -3.76 -0.88 -11.70
N ILE A 32 -4.92 -1.46 -11.47
CA ILE A 32 -5.09 -2.93 -11.47
C ILE A 32 -4.58 -3.59 -12.76
N PRO A 33 -4.78 -3.02 -13.96
CA PRO A 33 -4.20 -3.61 -15.17
C PRO A 33 -2.68 -3.75 -15.13
N GLU A 34 -2.00 -2.95 -14.32
CA GLU A 34 -0.56 -3.02 -14.13
C GLU A 34 -0.16 -3.88 -12.91
N GLY A 35 -1.12 -4.52 -12.28
CA GLY A 35 -0.89 -5.34 -11.09
C GLY A 35 -1.02 -4.60 -9.77
N GLY A 36 -1.46 -3.36 -9.81
CA GLY A 36 -1.64 -2.52 -8.62
C GLY A 36 -0.50 -1.54 -8.44
N THR A 37 -0.84 -0.27 -8.32
CA THR A 37 0.10 0.83 -8.07
C THR A 37 -0.43 1.69 -6.93
N THR A 38 0.39 2.64 -6.46
CA THR A 38 0.01 3.52 -5.36
C THR A 38 -1.23 4.34 -5.71
N PRO A 39 -2.29 4.30 -4.88
CA PRO A 39 -3.47 5.15 -5.10
C PRO A 39 -3.13 6.62 -4.84
N SER A 40 -3.99 7.51 -5.35
CA SER A 40 -3.82 8.93 -5.09
C SER A 40 -4.02 9.24 -3.60
N LEU A 41 -3.42 10.35 -3.15
CA LEU A 41 -3.62 10.78 -1.76
C LEU A 41 -5.10 11.07 -1.49
N GLY A 42 -5.81 11.61 -2.47
CA GLY A 42 -7.26 11.85 -2.34
C GLY A 42 -8.03 10.55 -2.09
N GLU A 43 -7.69 9.48 -2.79
CA GLU A 43 -8.31 8.17 -2.56
C GLU A 43 -8.00 7.64 -1.16
N ILE A 44 -6.74 7.76 -0.73
CA ILE A 44 -6.30 7.30 0.59
C ILE A 44 -7.04 8.04 1.70
N LEU A 45 -7.08 9.37 1.61
CA LEU A 45 -7.76 10.21 2.61
C LEU A 45 -9.25 9.91 2.68
N THR A 46 -9.90 9.77 1.54
CA THR A 46 -11.32 9.47 1.47
C THR A 46 -11.62 8.08 2.02
N ALA A 47 -10.83 7.09 1.63
CA ALA A 47 -10.98 5.72 2.15
C ALA A 47 -10.81 5.71 3.66
N ARG A 48 -9.77 6.39 4.18
CA ARG A 48 -9.54 6.40 5.63
C ARG A 48 -10.70 7.01 6.39
N ARG A 49 -11.24 8.10 5.87
CA ARG A 49 -12.37 8.78 6.52
C ARG A 49 -13.62 7.91 6.57
N MET A 50 -13.87 7.13 5.51
CA MET A 50 -15.11 6.38 5.35
C MET A 50 -15.06 4.96 5.92
N LEU A 51 -13.87 4.37 6.04
CA LEU A 51 -13.71 3.00 6.50
C LEU A 51 -13.54 2.92 8.01
N GLN A 52 -14.11 1.88 8.60
CA GLN A 52 -13.95 1.56 10.01
C GLN A 52 -13.06 0.34 10.22
N ILE A 53 -12.75 -0.39 9.15
CA ILE A 53 -11.84 -1.53 9.18
C ILE A 53 -10.40 -1.08 8.88
N LYS A 54 -9.46 -2.01 8.98
CA LYS A 54 -8.06 -1.71 8.70
C LYS A 54 -7.87 -1.39 7.22
N LEU A 55 -7.06 -0.38 6.96
CA LEU A 55 -6.72 0.09 5.62
C LEU A 55 -5.22 -0.07 5.40
N HIS A 56 -4.84 -0.94 4.48
CA HIS A 56 -3.49 -1.06 3.97
C HIS A 56 -3.44 -0.47 2.57
N VAL A 57 -2.31 0.10 2.20
CA VAL A 57 -2.14 0.77 0.91
C VAL A 57 -0.88 0.25 0.23
N ILE A 58 -0.99 -0.09 -1.04
CA ILE A 58 0.17 -0.50 -1.82
C ILE A 58 1.05 0.71 -2.14
N ILE A 59 2.35 0.53 -1.99
CA ILE A 59 3.34 1.54 -2.36
C ILE A 59 4.15 0.95 -3.51
N ARG A 60 3.76 1.30 -4.71
CA ARG A 60 4.37 0.83 -5.95
C ARG A 60 4.23 1.95 -6.99
N PRO A 61 5.33 2.64 -7.30
CA PRO A 61 5.25 3.88 -8.10
C PRO A 61 4.89 3.66 -9.57
N ARG A 62 5.07 2.45 -10.08
CA ARG A 62 4.81 2.11 -11.47
C ARG A 62 4.63 0.61 -11.64
N GLY A 63 4.01 0.21 -12.74
CA GLY A 63 3.97 -1.19 -13.13
C GLY A 63 5.35 -1.72 -13.54
N GLY A 64 5.41 -2.97 -13.94
CA GLY A 64 6.65 -3.61 -14.34
C GLY A 64 7.36 -4.29 -13.17
N ASP A 65 8.70 -4.28 -13.20
CA ASP A 65 9.50 -4.95 -12.19
C ASP A 65 9.52 -4.21 -10.85
N PHE A 66 10.21 -4.80 -9.89
CA PHE A 66 10.37 -4.26 -8.54
C PHE A 66 11.80 -3.78 -8.29
N LEU A 67 12.54 -3.53 -9.35
CA LEU A 67 13.88 -2.96 -9.28
C LEU A 67 13.75 -1.45 -9.45
N TYR A 68 13.86 -0.71 -8.37
CA TYR A 68 13.58 0.72 -8.36
C TYR A 68 14.87 1.53 -8.40
N SER A 69 14.82 2.65 -9.13
CA SER A 69 15.89 3.63 -9.15
C SER A 69 15.96 4.40 -7.81
N PRO A 70 17.05 5.11 -7.54
CA PRO A 70 17.13 5.96 -6.36
C PRO A 70 15.99 6.98 -6.27
N LEU A 71 15.58 7.57 -7.40
CA LEU A 71 14.46 8.51 -7.41
C LEU A 71 13.14 7.81 -7.12
N GLU A 72 12.93 6.60 -7.64
CA GLU A 72 11.73 5.84 -7.35
C GLU A 72 11.64 5.46 -5.88
N LEU A 73 12.75 5.09 -5.27
CA LEU A 73 12.77 4.82 -3.83
C LEU A 73 12.45 6.07 -3.02
N GLU A 74 12.92 7.23 -3.44
CA GLU A 74 12.57 8.50 -2.80
C GLU A 74 11.07 8.79 -2.90
N ILE A 75 10.48 8.57 -4.09
CA ILE A 75 9.04 8.72 -4.30
C ILE A 75 8.27 7.77 -3.36
N MET A 76 8.70 6.51 -3.29
CA MET A 76 8.06 5.53 -2.41
C MET A 76 8.12 5.95 -0.95
N GLU A 77 9.26 6.47 -0.53
CA GLU A 77 9.44 6.95 0.84
C GLU A 77 8.49 8.12 1.15
N GLU A 78 8.35 9.06 0.22
CA GLU A 78 7.40 10.17 0.38
C GLU A 78 5.95 9.68 0.41
N ASP A 79 5.60 8.75 -0.47
CA ASP A 79 4.25 8.17 -0.49
C ASP A 79 3.94 7.49 0.84
N ILE A 80 4.89 6.76 1.40
CA ILE A 80 4.73 6.10 2.70
C ILE A 80 4.47 7.13 3.81
N LYS A 81 5.26 8.20 3.83
CA LYS A 81 5.09 9.25 4.83
C LYS A 81 3.72 9.91 4.74
N LEU A 82 3.26 10.17 3.53
CA LEU A 82 1.94 10.77 3.31
C LEU A 82 0.81 9.79 3.70
N ALA A 83 0.93 8.53 3.34
CA ALA A 83 -0.05 7.51 3.72
C ALA A 83 -0.11 7.36 5.24
N ARG A 84 1.04 7.31 5.89
CA ARG A 84 1.12 7.24 7.36
C ARG A 84 0.44 8.44 8.01
N LYS A 85 0.71 9.63 7.51
CA LYS A 85 0.09 10.86 8.00
C LYS A 85 -1.42 10.85 7.79
N ALA A 86 -1.89 10.23 6.70
CA ALA A 86 -3.31 10.08 6.42
C ALA A 86 -4.01 9.09 7.37
N GLY A 87 -3.25 8.30 8.12
CA GLY A 87 -3.79 7.40 9.14
C GLY A 87 -4.01 5.97 8.67
N VAL A 88 -3.33 5.51 7.62
CA VAL A 88 -3.43 4.11 7.21
C VAL A 88 -2.83 3.18 8.28
N ASP A 89 -3.34 1.97 8.34
CA ASP A 89 -2.89 0.98 9.33
C ASP A 89 -1.63 0.24 8.88
N GLY A 90 -1.42 0.16 7.56
CA GLY A 90 -0.27 -0.53 7.03
C GLY A 90 0.02 -0.17 5.58
N ILE A 91 1.18 -0.58 5.12
CA ILE A 91 1.62 -0.42 3.73
C ILE A 91 2.05 -1.77 3.18
N VAL A 92 1.99 -1.89 1.86
CA VAL A 92 2.42 -3.09 1.13
C VAL A 92 3.54 -2.69 0.20
N ILE A 93 4.72 -3.28 0.39
CA ILE A 93 5.93 -2.93 -0.36
C ILE A 93 6.67 -4.18 -0.82
N GLY A 94 7.51 -4.01 -1.83
CA GLY A 94 8.44 -5.05 -2.26
C GLY A 94 9.51 -4.43 -3.15
N CYS A 95 10.77 -4.76 -2.91
CA CYS A 95 11.90 -4.28 -3.70
C CYS A 95 12.83 -5.44 -3.98
N LEU A 96 13.29 -5.54 -5.23
CA LEU A 96 14.20 -6.59 -5.67
C LEU A 96 15.51 -6.02 -6.18
N THR A 97 16.57 -6.82 -6.08
CA THR A 97 17.86 -6.52 -6.69
C THR A 97 17.84 -6.87 -8.17
N PRO A 98 18.85 -6.45 -8.97
CA PRO A 98 18.93 -6.87 -10.37
C PRO A 98 18.96 -8.38 -10.55
N GLU A 99 19.41 -9.14 -9.54
CA GLU A 99 19.47 -10.60 -9.56
C GLU A 99 18.16 -11.26 -9.11
N GLY A 100 17.13 -10.46 -8.78
CA GLY A 100 15.83 -10.96 -8.36
C GLY A 100 15.75 -11.38 -6.91
N GLU A 101 16.71 -10.98 -6.09
CA GLU A 101 16.69 -11.22 -4.65
C GLU A 101 16.03 -10.05 -3.92
N ILE A 102 15.63 -10.26 -2.67
CA ILE A 102 15.06 -9.20 -1.87
C ILE A 102 16.12 -8.14 -1.60
N ASP A 103 15.82 -6.88 -1.93
CA ASP A 103 16.70 -5.75 -1.66
C ASP A 103 16.51 -5.32 -0.19
N LEU A 104 17.28 -5.93 0.70
CA LEU A 104 17.15 -5.67 2.14
C LEU A 104 17.41 -4.21 2.52
N PRO A 105 18.44 -3.53 2.02
CA PRO A 105 18.64 -2.13 2.35
C PRO A 105 17.47 -1.24 1.94
N ALA A 106 16.90 -1.43 0.74
CA ALA A 106 15.74 -0.69 0.29
C ALA A 106 14.53 -0.98 1.16
N MET A 107 14.28 -2.26 1.46
CA MET A 107 13.17 -2.66 2.32
C MET A 107 13.27 -2.05 3.71
N LYS A 108 14.46 -2.03 4.29
CA LYS A 108 14.68 -1.41 5.61
C LYS A 108 14.42 0.09 5.59
N ARG A 109 14.88 0.77 4.53
CA ARG A 109 14.63 2.20 4.35
C ARG A 109 13.14 2.51 4.32
N LEU A 110 12.39 1.77 3.53
CA LEU A 110 10.95 1.96 3.40
C LEU A 110 10.23 1.57 4.70
N ARG A 111 10.65 0.51 5.35
CA ARG A 111 10.09 0.10 6.64
C ARG A 111 10.27 1.17 7.70
N THR A 112 11.43 1.82 7.71
CA THR A 112 11.71 2.93 8.63
C THR A 112 10.76 4.09 8.39
N ALA A 113 10.50 4.42 7.11
CA ALA A 113 9.56 5.50 6.76
C ALA A 113 8.13 5.17 7.22
N ALA A 114 7.76 3.89 7.23
CA ALA A 114 6.44 3.45 7.68
C ALA A 114 6.24 3.61 9.19
N GLY A 115 7.33 3.65 9.96
CA GLY A 115 7.23 3.80 11.42
C GLY A 115 6.50 2.63 12.06
N ASP A 116 5.40 2.92 12.75
CA ASP A 116 4.57 1.92 13.42
C ASP A 116 3.43 1.37 12.57
N CYS A 117 3.34 1.74 11.29
CA CYS A 117 2.44 1.06 10.35
C CYS A 117 2.88 -0.40 10.14
N SER A 118 1.89 -1.26 9.95
CA SER A 118 2.16 -2.65 9.58
C SER A 118 2.79 -2.77 8.19
#